data_875a612c3ab1f0965ddba02c6a83d562
#
_entry.id   875a612c3ab1f0965ddba02c6a83d562
#
_cell.length_a   1.000
_cell.length_b   1.000
_cell.length_c   1.000
_cell.angle_alpha   90.00
_cell.angle_beta   90.00
_cell.angle_gamma   90.00
#
_symmetry.space_group_name_H-M   'P 1'
#
loop_
_entity.id
_entity.type
_entity.pdbx_description
1 polymer ?
#
loop_
_entity_poly.entity_id
_entity_poly.type
_entity_poly.pdbx_seq_one_letter_code
_entity_poly.pdbx_strand_id
1 'polypeptide(L)'
;MENLFKVENHNDISVVKFSNIAIVYGTFKNLRFNESTDISIPVTFKSASVSAIPWHTGTPGNLSIMAYINTNKVTIRVNNGNTGLQNASGTFIVVGIV
;
A
#
# COMPACT_ATOMS: atom_id res chain seq x y z
N MET A 1 -21.05 -11.28 22.72
CA MET A 1 -19.65 -10.80 22.79
C MET A 1 -19.46 -9.71 21.76
N GLU A 2 -18.92 -8.59 22.18
CA GLU A 2 -18.61 -7.51 21.27
C GLU A 2 -17.40 -7.87 20.41
N ASN A 3 -17.44 -7.46 19.17
CA ASN A 3 -16.30 -7.60 18.30
C ASN A 3 -15.23 -6.60 18.68
N LEU A 4 -14.04 -7.10 18.98
CA LEU A 4 -12.88 -6.27 19.25
C LEU A 4 -12.31 -5.67 17.97
N PHE A 5 -12.67 -6.23 16.83
CA PHE A 5 -12.21 -5.79 15.53
C PHE A 5 -13.35 -5.21 14.74
N LYS A 6 -13.05 -4.14 14.04
CA LYS A 6 -13.96 -3.59 13.04
C LYS A 6 -13.31 -3.72 11.68
N VAL A 7 -14.02 -4.31 10.73
CA VAL A 7 -13.52 -4.52 9.38
C VAL A 7 -14.37 -3.70 8.41
N GLU A 8 -13.71 -2.91 7.58
CA GLU A 8 -14.35 -2.11 6.55
C GLU A 8 -13.70 -2.42 5.22
N ASN A 9 -14.52 -2.53 4.17
CA ASN A 9 -14.05 -2.78 2.81
C ASN A 9 -14.40 -1.61 1.92
N HIS A 10 -13.42 -1.07 1.21
CA HIS A 10 -13.57 0.08 0.33
C HIS A 10 -12.91 -0.25 -1.01
N ASN A 11 -13.65 -0.92 -1.89
CA ASN A 11 -13.14 -1.37 -3.19
C ASN A 11 -11.90 -2.26 -3.00
N ASP A 12 -10.73 -1.79 -3.43
CA ASP A 12 -9.49 -2.55 -3.34
C ASP A 12 -8.76 -2.36 -2.01
N ILE A 13 -9.39 -1.71 -1.04
CA ILE A 13 -8.77 -1.39 0.25
C ILE A 13 -9.63 -1.94 1.37
N SER A 14 -9.01 -2.68 2.27
CA SER A 14 -9.65 -3.19 3.47
C SER A 14 -9.00 -2.57 4.69
N VAL A 15 -9.81 -2.23 5.68
CA VAL A 15 -9.35 -1.62 6.92
C VAL A 15 -9.80 -2.47 8.08
N VAL A 16 -8.87 -2.82 8.96
CA VAL A 16 -9.17 -3.52 10.21
C VAL A 16 -8.76 -2.60 11.35
N LYS A 17 -9.68 -2.35 12.25
CA LYS A 17 -9.44 -1.51 13.43
C LYS A 17 -9.58 -2.32 14.69
N PHE A 18 -8.67 -2.10 15.61
CA PHE A 18 -8.68 -2.71 16.93
C PHE A 18 -8.18 -1.65 17.92
N SER A 19 -9.09 -1.13 18.76
CA SER A 19 -8.78 -0.04 19.66
C SER A 19 -8.24 1.17 18.89
N ASN A 20 -7.04 1.65 19.22
CA ASN A 20 -6.41 2.77 18.52
C ASN A 20 -5.42 2.33 17.44
N ILE A 21 -5.47 1.05 17.07
CA ILE A 21 -4.61 0.50 16.02
C ILE A 21 -5.45 0.25 14.78
N ALA A 22 -4.91 0.57 13.63
CA ALA A 22 -5.54 0.25 12.36
C ALA A 22 -4.55 -0.41 11.43
N ILE A 23 -5.06 -1.36 10.65
CA ILE A 23 -4.31 -2.03 9.60
C ILE A 23 -5.06 -1.79 8.30
N VAL A 24 -4.36 -1.27 7.31
CA VAL A 24 -4.93 -1.04 5.98
C VAL A 24 -4.22 -1.97 5.00
N TYR A 25 -4.99 -2.74 4.28
CA TYR A 25 -4.49 -3.63 3.24
C TYR A 25 -5.10 -3.22 1.92
N GLY A 26 -4.28 -3.00 0.93
CA GLY A 26 -4.77 -2.58 -0.36
C GLY A 26 -3.95 -3.13 -1.51
N THR A 27 -4.45 -2.92 -2.71
CA THR A 27 -3.75 -3.31 -3.93
C THR A 27 -3.53 -2.08 -4.80
N PHE A 28 -2.43 -2.09 -5.53
CA PHE A 28 -2.18 -1.11 -6.58
C PHE A 28 -2.04 -1.84 -7.90
N LYS A 29 -2.55 -1.22 -8.96
CA LYS A 29 -2.57 -1.85 -10.29
C LYS A 29 -2.09 -0.85 -11.33
N ASN A 30 -1.33 -1.37 -12.29
CA ASN A 30 -0.89 -0.59 -13.45
C ASN A 30 -0.13 0.68 -13.07
N LEU A 31 0.66 0.58 -12.02
CA LEU A 31 1.47 1.69 -11.57
C LEU A 31 2.67 1.85 -12.50
N ARG A 32 2.86 3.05 -13.01
CA ARG A 32 3.96 3.30 -13.95
C ARG A 32 5.28 3.23 -13.21
N PHE A 33 6.25 2.58 -13.86
CA PHE A 33 7.59 2.50 -13.30
C PHE A 33 8.24 3.88 -13.26
N ASN A 34 9.05 4.08 -12.23
CA ASN A 34 9.86 5.28 -12.05
C ASN A 34 9.02 6.55 -11.86
N GLU A 35 7.76 6.39 -11.48
CA GLU A 35 6.87 7.49 -11.13
C GLU A 35 6.21 7.21 -9.78
N SER A 36 6.01 8.26 -9.00
CA SER A 36 5.32 8.15 -7.73
C SER A 36 3.82 8.23 -7.94
N THR A 37 3.08 7.37 -7.25
CA THR A 37 1.63 7.35 -7.29
C THR A 37 1.09 7.46 -5.88
N ASP A 38 0.15 8.36 -5.67
CA ASP A 38 -0.52 8.55 -4.39
C ASP A 38 -1.82 7.79 -4.35
N ILE A 39 -2.04 7.07 -3.26
CA ILE A 39 -3.27 6.31 -3.04
C ILE A 39 -3.90 6.84 -1.77
N SER A 40 -5.11 7.37 -1.87
CA SER A 40 -5.86 7.82 -0.71
C SER A 40 -6.44 6.63 0.03
N ILE A 41 -6.31 6.63 1.36
CA ILE A 41 -6.84 5.57 2.19
C ILE A 41 -7.90 6.16 3.13
N PRO A 42 -8.91 5.34 3.54
CA PRO A 42 -10.02 5.85 4.36
C PRO A 42 -9.68 5.92 5.85
N VAL A 43 -8.42 6.11 6.18
CA VAL A 43 -7.95 6.17 7.56
C VAL A 43 -6.94 7.28 7.68
N THR A 44 -7.05 8.08 8.73
CA THR A 44 -6.05 9.10 9.04
C THR A 44 -5.21 8.62 10.22
N PHE A 45 -3.92 8.43 9.98
CA PHE A 45 -3.01 7.93 10.99
C PHE A 45 -2.29 9.06 11.72
N LYS A 46 -2.06 8.87 13.00
CA LYS A 46 -1.15 9.72 13.78
C LYS A 46 0.29 9.31 13.56
N SER A 47 0.52 8.02 13.51
CA SER A 47 1.82 7.45 13.15
C SER A 47 1.59 6.09 12.51
N ALA A 48 2.37 5.75 11.50
CA ALA A 48 2.18 4.49 10.80
C ALA A 48 3.43 4.09 10.06
N SER A 49 3.50 2.81 9.76
CA SER A 49 4.50 2.22 8.87
C SER A 49 3.80 1.58 7.70
N VAL A 50 4.42 1.63 6.53
CA VAL A 50 3.87 1.04 5.32
C VAL A 50 4.88 0.13 4.68
N SER A 51 4.39 -0.98 4.13
CA SER A 51 5.17 -1.88 3.27
C SER A 51 4.40 -2.12 2.00
N ALA A 52 5.11 -2.22 0.90
CA ALA A 52 4.51 -2.53 -0.38
C ALA A 52 5.33 -3.60 -1.07
N ILE A 53 4.64 -4.54 -1.71
CA ILE A 53 5.27 -5.66 -2.38
C ILE A 53 4.68 -5.77 -3.77
N PRO A 54 5.50 -5.65 -4.83
CA PRO A 54 5.02 -5.86 -6.19
C PRO A 54 4.78 -7.35 -6.43
N TRP A 55 3.74 -7.64 -7.19
CA TRP A 55 3.52 -8.99 -7.68
C TRP A 55 4.62 -9.31 -8.70
N HIS A 56 4.75 -10.59 -9.02
CA HIS A 56 5.76 -11.00 -10.00
C HIS A 56 5.62 -10.22 -11.31
N THR A 57 6.70 -9.56 -11.70
CA THR A 57 6.68 -8.70 -12.89
C THR A 57 7.74 -9.12 -13.91
N GLY A 58 8.22 -10.35 -13.85
CA GLY A 58 9.19 -10.87 -14.82
C GLY A 58 10.59 -10.98 -14.25
N THR A 59 11.48 -10.09 -14.63
CA THR A 59 12.89 -10.21 -14.29
C THR A 59 13.17 -9.75 -12.86
N PRO A 60 13.54 -10.65 -11.95
CA PRO A 60 13.90 -10.25 -10.60
C PRO A 60 15.25 -9.53 -10.58
N GLY A 61 15.44 -8.70 -9.54
CA GLY A 61 16.71 -8.05 -9.30
C GLY A 61 16.81 -6.63 -9.84
N ASN A 62 15.93 -6.25 -10.74
CA ASN A 62 15.95 -4.89 -11.31
C ASN A 62 14.87 -3.98 -10.75
N LEU A 63 14.08 -4.47 -9.81
CA LEU A 63 13.01 -3.72 -9.20
C LEU A 63 13.40 -3.28 -7.81
N SER A 64 13.09 -2.04 -7.48
CA SER A 64 13.09 -1.57 -6.12
C SER A 64 11.78 -0.84 -5.86
N ILE A 65 11.26 -0.98 -4.67
CA ILE A 65 9.99 -0.37 -4.32
C ILE A 65 10.21 0.56 -3.14
N MET A 66 9.60 1.73 -3.22
CA MET A 66 9.55 2.69 -2.14
C MET A 66 8.12 2.98 -1.79
N ALA A 67 7.82 3.02 -0.51
CA ALA A 67 6.50 3.35 -0.04
C ALA A 67 6.61 4.18 1.23
N TYR A 68 5.77 5.20 1.34
CA TYR A 68 5.67 5.94 2.58
C TYR A 68 4.23 6.42 2.76
N ILE A 69 3.91 6.76 3.99
CA ILE A 69 2.57 7.20 4.34
C ILE A 69 2.63 8.62 4.89
N ASN A 70 1.65 9.40 4.50
CA ASN A 70 1.43 10.75 5.01
C ASN A 70 -0.04 10.85 5.43
N THR A 71 -0.29 10.74 6.70
CA THR A 71 -1.60 10.78 7.35
C THR A 71 -2.65 9.85 6.74
N ASN A 72 -3.19 10.16 5.57
CA ASN A 72 -4.22 9.35 4.92
C ASN A 72 -3.91 9.05 3.45
N LYS A 73 -2.63 9.12 3.10
CA LYS A 73 -2.23 8.92 1.71
C LYS A 73 -0.96 8.07 1.67
N VAL A 74 -1.00 7.01 0.90
CA VAL A 74 0.15 6.14 0.67
C VAL A 74 0.75 6.52 -0.67
N THR A 75 2.05 6.78 -0.69
CA THR A 75 2.78 7.06 -1.92
C THR A 75 3.66 5.86 -2.23
N ILE A 76 3.55 5.33 -3.44
CA ILE A 76 4.29 4.16 -3.87
C ILE A 76 5.03 4.49 -5.15
N ARG A 77 6.28 4.06 -5.21
CA ARG A 77 7.11 4.18 -6.40
C ARG A 77 7.84 2.87 -6.62
N VAL A 78 7.67 2.28 -7.78
CA VAL A 78 8.41 1.08 -8.20
C VAL A 78 9.42 1.52 -9.25
N ASN A 79 10.70 1.37 -8.93
CA ASN A 79 11.76 1.68 -9.85
C ASN A 79 12.18 0.41 -10.58
N ASN A 80 12.37 0.52 -11.88
CA ASN A 80 12.75 -0.59 -12.72
C ASN A 80 13.87 -0.15 -13.66
N GLY A 81 15.01 -0.81 -13.54
CA GLY A 81 16.14 -0.58 -14.45
C GLY A 81 15.97 -1.26 -15.80
N ASN A 82 14.96 -2.10 -15.95
CA ASN A 82 14.70 -2.80 -17.19
C ASN A 82 13.51 -2.14 -17.90
N THR A 83 13.73 -1.68 -19.11
CA THR A 83 12.72 -0.97 -19.88
C THR A 83 11.72 -1.88 -20.59
N GLY A 84 11.85 -3.19 -20.46
CA GLY A 84 10.95 -4.15 -21.13
C GLY A 84 9.59 -4.29 -20.47
N LEU A 85 9.45 -3.82 -19.23
CA LEU A 85 8.17 -3.84 -18.50
C LEU A 85 7.61 -2.43 -18.44
N GLN A 86 6.29 -2.31 -18.44
CA GLN A 86 5.64 -1.00 -18.50
C GLN A 86 4.98 -0.59 -17.19
N ASN A 87 4.40 -1.55 -16.47
CA ASN A 87 3.62 -1.25 -15.26
C ASN A 87 3.84 -2.33 -14.22
N ALA A 88 3.61 -1.95 -12.95
CA ALA A 88 3.65 -2.87 -11.83
C ALA A 88 2.31 -2.90 -11.12
N SER A 89 1.98 -4.05 -10.59
CA SER A 89 0.84 -4.24 -9.69
C SER A 89 1.34 -4.94 -8.44
N GLY A 90 0.66 -4.73 -7.33
CA GLY A 90 1.07 -5.35 -6.09
C GLY A 90 0.12 -5.05 -4.95
N THR A 91 0.62 -5.27 -3.74
CA THR A 91 -0.13 -5.02 -2.52
C THR A 91 0.65 -4.10 -1.60
N PHE A 92 -0.07 -3.39 -0.74
CA PHE A 92 0.54 -2.62 0.32
C PHE A 92 -0.20 -2.88 1.63
N ILE A 93 0.50 -2.70 2.73
CA ILE A 93 -0.08 -2.83 4.06
C ILE A 93 0.43 -1.67 4.91
N VAL A 94 -0.48 -1.07 5.66
CA VAL A 94 -0.16 0.02 6.58
C VAL A 94 -0.60 -0.40 7.97
N VAL A 95 0.25 -0.21 8.94
CA VAL A 95 -0.06 -0.48 10.35
C VAL A 95 0.30 0.76 11.14
N GLY A 96 -0.62 1.22 11.98
CA GLY A 96 -0.33 2.41 12.76
C GLY A 96 -1.38 2.75 13.79
N ILE A 97 -1.21 3.92 14.35
CA ILE A 97 -2.05 4.48 15.41
C ILE A 97 -2.97 5.52 14.82
N VAL A 98 -4.23 5.42 15.16
CA VAL A 98 -5.26 6.37 14.73
C VAL A 98 -5.79 7.22 15.88
#